data_71ba8c9d9253d09ae8df1f311bc84e18
#
_entry.id   71ba8c9d9253d09ae8df1f311bc84e18
#
_cell.length_a   1.000
_cell.length_b   1.000
_cell.length_c   1.000
_cell.angle_alpha   90.00
_cell.angle_beta   90.00
_cell.angle_gamma   90.00
#
_symmetry.space_group_name_H-M   'P 1'
#
loop_
_entity.id
_entity.type
_entity.pdbx_description
1 polymer ?
#
loop_
_entity_poly.entity_id
_entity_poly.type
_entity_poly.pdbx_seq_one_letter_code
_entity_poly.pdbx_strand_id
1 'polypeptide(L)'
;LVKGQFRSYNSYENEKNRLILTVFAKDVVEVEEPEEQEENEMVKKDMVTNEVVLVGYICKKPIYRQTPFGREIADVLLAVNRAYNKSDYIPTIAWGRTARFCQNLEVGTKVKIVGRVQSRMYEKKHEDGTVENRVAYEVSVGSLEVVEEVENSENKDTENQEAV
;
A
#
# COMPACT_ATOMS: atom_id res chain seq x y z
N LEU A 1 -19.46 -4.37 7.54
CA LEU A 1 -18.31 -3.44 7.43
C LEU A 1 -17.20 -3.88 8.38
N VAL A 2 -15.97 -3.99 7.86
CA VAL A 2 -14.79 -4.31 8.66
C VAL A 2 -13.88 -3.09 8.66
N LYS A 3 -13.51 -2.62 9.86
CA LYS A 3 -12.51 -1.57 10.06
C LYS A 3 -11.29 -2.16 10.74
N GLY A 4 -10.10 -1.84 10.27
CA GLY A 4 -8.89 -2.42 10.84
C GLY A 4 -7.61 -1.88 10.25
N GLN A 5 -6.52 -2.60 10.51
CA GLN A 5 -5.20 -2.28 9.98
C GLN A 5 -4.84 -3.26 8.86
N PHE A 6 -4.44 -2.73 7.73
CA PHE A 6 -3.91 -3.53 6.63
C PHE A 6 -2.46 -3.87 6.93
N ARG A 7 -2.14 -5.15 6.99
CA ARG A 7 -0.85 -5.67 7.43
C ARG A 7 -0.30 -6.72 6.48
N SER A 8 0.98 -7.00 6.61
CA SER A 8 1.63 -8.09 5.89
C SER A 8 2.48 -8.95 6.82
N TYR A 9 2.66 -10.20 6.45
CA TYR A 9 3.65 -11.09 7.06
C TYR A 9 4.15 -12.10 6.02
N ASN A 10 5.33 -12.66 6.26
CA ASN A 10 5.85 -13.73 5.45
C ASN A 10 5.45 -15.07 6.05
N SER A 11 4.75 -15.90 5.26
CA SER A 11 4.50 -17.30 5.56
C SER A 11 5.53 -18.16 4.83
N TYR A 12 6.11 -19.12 5.55
CA TYR A 12 7.04 -20.09 4.99
C TYR A 12 6.35 -21.45 4.89
N GLU A 13 5.97 -21.82 3.69
CA GLU A 13 5.30 -23.08 3.40
C GLU A 13 5.93 -23.73 2.18
N ASN A 14 6.15 -25.06 2.25
CA ASN A 14 6.72 -25.86 1.15
C ASN A 14 8.02 -25.25 0.59
N GLU A 15 8.96 -24.87 1.48
CA GLU A 15 10.26 -24.27 1.14
C GLU A 15 10.17 -22.93 0.37
N LYS A 16 9.00 -22.28 0.40
CA LYS A 16 8.77 -21.00 -0.29
C LYS A 16 8.26 -19.94 0.68
N ASN A 17 8.88 -18.77 0.61
CA ASN A 17 8.35 -17.58 1.28
C ASN A 17 7.20 -17.00 0.46
N ARG A 18 6.08 -16.76 1.12
CA ARG A 18 4.93 -16.05 0.56
C ARG A 18 4.60 -14.83 1.42
N LEU A 19 4.46 -13.69 0.76
CA LEU A 19 3.92 -12.50 1.41
C LEU A 19 2.40 -12.64 1.50
N ILE A 20 1.90 -12.61 2.73
CA ILE A 20 0.46 -12.66 3.02
C ILE A 20 0.01 -11.28 3.45
N LEU A 21 -1.04 -10.78 2.82
CA LEU A 21 -1.71 -9.55 3.19
C LEU A 21 -2.96 -9.87 3.99
N THR A 22 -3.18 -9.14 5.08
CA THR A 22 -4.32 -9.37 5.98
C THR A 22 -4.93 -8.06 6.44
N VAL A 23 -6.20 -8.10 6.79
CA VAL A 23 -6.85 -7.04 7.57
C VAL A 23 -6.90 -7.50 9.01
N PHE A 24 -6.16 -6.82 9.88
CA PHE A 24 -6.28 -7.00 11.32
C PHE A 24 -7.51 -6.23 11.79
N ALA A 25 -8.65 -6.91 11.86
CA ALA A 25 -9.92 -6.30 12.21
C ALA A 25 -9.90 -5.76 13.64
N LYS A 26 -10.27 -4.50 13.81
CA LYS A 26 -10.48 -3.86 15.11
C LYS A 26 -11.96 -3.75 15.44
N ASP A 27 -12.78 -3.60 14.39
CA ASP A 27 -14.21 -3.45 14.49
C ASP A 27 -14.90 -4.17 13.32
N VAL A 28 -15.95 -4.88 13.62
CA VAL A 28 -16.77 -5.61 12.64
C VAL A 28 -18.23 -5.27 12.92
N VAL A 29 -18.86 -4.59 11.98
CA VAL A 29 -20.26 -4.17 12.08
C VAL A 29 -21.04 -4.82 10.96
N GLU A 30 -22.16 -5.43 11.29
CA GLU A 30 -23.14 -5.88 10.31
C GLU A 30 -23.75 -4.66 9.61
N VAL A 31 -23.82 -4.71 8.30
CA VAL A 31 -24.37 -3.63 7.47
C VAL A 31 -25.58 -4.21 6.77
N GLU A 32 -26.73 -3.61 6.97
CA GLU A 32 -27.93 -3.94 6.20
C GLU A 32 -27.72 -3.50 4.75
N GLU A 33 -28.02 -4.41 3.81
CA GLU A 33 -28.00 -4.02 2.40
C GLU A 33 -29.14 -3.01 2.16
N PRO A 34 -28.91 -1.88 1.50
CA PRO A 34 -29.95 -0.95 1.16
C PRO A 34 -30.97 -1.66 0.26
N GLU A 35 -32.25 -1.56 0.60
CA GLU A 35 -33.32 -2.08 -0.26
C GLU A 35 -33.19 -1.47 -1.67
N GLU A 36 -33.32 -2.28 -2.71
CA GLU A 36 -33.02 -1.97 -4.12
C GLU A 36 -33.78 -0.74 -4.69
N GLN A 37 -34.58 -0.04 -3.90
CA GLN A 37 -35.48 1.03 -4.35
C GLN A 37 -34.90 2.46 -4.20
N GLU A 38 -33.76 2.66 -3.56
CA GLU A 38 -33.14 3.97 -3.46
C GLU A 38 -31.77 4.01 -4.15
N GLU A 39 -31.77 3.87 -5.47
CA GLU A 39 -30.60 4.21 -6.30
C GLU A 39 -30.37 5.73 -6.36
N ASN A 40 -30.19 6.37 -5.22
CA ASN A 40 -29.72 7.74 -5.19
C ASN A 40 -28.20 7.74 -5.29
N GLU A 41 -27.65 8.37 -6.32
CA GLU A 41 -26.20 8.50 -6.51
C GLU A 41 -25.46 9.08 -5.29
N MET A 42 -26.16 9.79 -4.40
CA MET A 42 -25.63 10.30 -3.14
C MET A 42 -25.37 9.19 -2.11
N VAL A 43 -26.21 8.14 -2.05
CA VAL A 43 -26.03 7.02 -1.11
C VAL A 43 -24.83 6.16 -1.53
N LYS A 44 -24.56 6.02 -2.82
CA LYS A 44 -23.37 5.31 -3.34
C LYS A 44 -22.04 5.97 -2.92
N LYS A 45 -22.05 7.26 -2.68
CA LYS A 45 -20.84 8.03 -2.34
C LYS A 45 -20.41 7.85 -0.88
N ASP A 46 -21.33 7.54 0.02
CA ASP A 46 -21.05 7.33 1.45
C ASP A 46 -20.69 5.89 1.80
N MET A 47 -20.93 4.95 0.91
CA MET A 47 -20.55 3.54 1.07
C MET A 47 -19.19 3.24 0.42
N VAL A 48 -18.14 3.91 0.86
CA VAL A 48 -16.77 3.48 0.50
C VAL A 48 -16.48 2.16 1.20
N THR A 49 -16.70 1.05 0.49
CA THR A 49 -16.59 -0.30 1.04
C THR A 49 -15.18 -0.89 0.96
N ASN A 50 -14.27 -0.22 0.26
CA ASN A 50 -12.90 -0.70 0.07
C ASN A 50 -11.94 0.49 -0.04
N GLU A 51 -11.56 1.05 1.11
CA GLU A 51 -10.59 2.13 1.20
C GLU A 51 -9.43 1.74 2.11
N VAL A 52 -8.23 2.04 1.67
CA VAL A 52 -6.99 1.86 2.43
C VAL A 52 -6.20 3.14 2.41
N VAL A 53 -5.83 3.63 3.60
CA VAL A 53 -4.90 4.75 3.77
C VAL A 53 -3.61 4.24 4.39
N LEU A 54 -2.49 4.44 3.71
CA LEU A 54 -1.17 4.00 4.13
C LEU A 54 -0.21 5.18 4.18
N VAL A 55 0.58 5.26 5.24
CA VAL A 55 1.73 6.15 5.33
C VAL A 55 2.96 5.29 5.56
N GLY A 56 3.96 5.41 4.71
CA GLY A 56 5.14 4.58 4.77
C GLY A 56 6.26 5.08 3.86
N TYR A 57 7.29 4.25 3.71
CA TYR A 57 8.48 4.59 2.96
C TYR A 57 8.62 3.69 1.73
N ILE A 58 9.06 4.25 0.62
CA ILE A 58 9.43 3.47 -0.56
C ILE A 58 10.67 2.65 -0.23
N CYS A 59 10.55 1.33 -0.23
CA CYS A 59 11.65 0.45 0.18
C CYS A 59 12.40 -0.21 -0.98
N LYS A 60 11.90 -0.08 -2.20
CA LYS A 60 12.58 -0.48 -3.44
C LYS A 60 12.32 0.55 -4.52
N LYS A 61 13.26 0.72 -5.46
CA LYS A 61 13.07 1.56 -6.64
C LYS A 61 11.77 1.15 -7.34
N PRO A 62 10.82 2.08 -7.56
CA PRO A 62 9.60 1.79 -8.28
C PRO A 62 9.87 1.26 -9.69
N ILE A 63 9.10 0.27 -10.13
CA ILE A 63 9.25 -0.35 -11.44
C ILE A 63 8.13 0.16 -12.35
N TYR A 64 8.49 1.12 -13.20
CA TYR A 64 7.57 1.62 -14.23
C TYR A 64 7.58 0.70 -15.46
N ARG A 65 6.40 0.45 -16.02
CA ARG A 65 6.23 -0.31 -17.26
C ARG A 65 4.92 0.05 -17.96
N GLN A 66 4.82 -0.30 -19.23
CA GLN A 66 3.57 -0.25 -19.95
C GLN A 66 3.00 -1.66 -20.14
N THR A 67 1.69 -1.79 -20.00
CA THR A 67 0.99 -3.03 -20.31
C THR A 67 0.90 -3.22 -21.84
N PRO A 68 0.63 -4.45 -22.35
CA PRO A 68 0.40 -4.67 -23.78
C PRO A 68 -0.70 -3.80 -24.39
N PHE A 69 -1.62 -3.29 -23.57
CA PHE A 69 -2.69 -2.37 -24.00
C PHE A 69 -2.30 -0.89 -23.85
N GLY A 70 -1.02 -0.58 -23.65
CA GLY A 70 -0.52 0.79 -23.54
C GLY A 70 -0.81 1.51 -22.23
N ARG A 71 -1.35 0.82 -21.21
CA ARG A 71 -1.56 1.42 -19.88
C ARG A 71 -0.25 1.53 -19.14
N GLU A 72 0.03 2.72 -18.62
CA GLU A 72 1.19 2.98 -17.78
C GLU A 72 0.92 2.52 -16.35
N ILE A 73 1.84 1.77 -15.78
CA ILE A 73 1.77 1.27 -14.40
C ILE A 73 3.13 1.39 -13.73
N ALA A 74 3.12 1.52 -12.40
CA ALA A 74 4.32 1.43 -11.57
C ALA A 74 4.05 0.53 -10.37
N ASP A 75 4.87 -0.51 -10.23
CA ASP A 75 4.88 -1.36 -9.04
C ASP A 75 5.71 -0.65 -7.96
N VAL A 76 5.11 -0.39 -6.81
CA VAL A 76 5.75 0.29 -5.67
C VAL A 76 5.61 -0.60 -4.43
N LEU A 77 6.73 -0.91 -3.78
CA LEU A 77 6.72 -1.61 -2.51
C LEU A 77 6.86 -0.61 -1.36
N LEU A 78 5.84 -0.54 -0.52
CA LEU A 78 5.77 0.38 0.60
C LEU A 78 6.10 -0.34 1.90
N ALA A 79 7.02 0.22 2.71
CA ALA A 79 7.27 -0.21 4.08
C ALA A 79 6.47 0.69 5.04
N VAL A 80 5.48 0.10 5.70
CA VAL A 80 4.64 0.78 6.70
C VAL A 80 5.14 0.39 8.09
N ASN A 81 5.67 1.36 8.82
CA ASN A 81 6.23 1.12 10.14
C ASN A 81 5.14 0.85 11.17
N ARG A 82 5.44 -0.08 12.08
CA ARG A 82 4.64 -0.43 13.24
C ARG A 82 5.42 -0.21 14.54
N ALA A 83 4.71 -0.27 15.66
CA ALA A 83 5.34 -0.36 16.97
C ALA A 83 6.34 -1.53 17.03
N TYR A 84 7.31 -1.43 17.96
CA TYR A 84 8.34 -2.43 18.19
C TYR A 84 9.27 -2.70 16.98
N ASN A 85 9.61 -1.66 16.21
CA ASN A 85 10.53 -1.72 15.06
C ASN A 85 10.14 -2.80 14.02
N LYS A 86 8.85 -3.04 13.85
CA LYS A 86 8.32 -3.92 12.79
C LYS A 86 7.79 -3.10 11.64
N SER A 87 7.84 -3.66 10.45
CA SER A 87 7.28 -3.04 9.24
C SER A 87 6.43 -4.03 8.48
N ASP A 88 5.35 -3.54 7.91
CA ASP A 88 4.55 -4.23 6.91
C ASP A 88 5.02 -3.85 5.53
N TYR A 89 5.28 -4.82 4.67
CA TYR A 89 5.65 -4.58 3.28
C TYR A 89 4.42 -4.76 2.40
N ILE A 90 3.92 -3.66 1.88
CA ILE A 90 2.66 -3.63 1.13
C ILE A 90 2.95 -3.39 -0.35
N PRO A 91 2.68 -4.37 -1.23
CA PRO A 91 2.71 -4.16 -2.66
C PRO A 91 1.61 -3.18 -3.07
N THR A 92 1.96 -2.16 -3.84
CA THR A 92 1.03 -1.19 -4.39
C THR A 92 1.25 -1.03 -5.88
N ILE A 93 0.19 -0.71 -6.62
CA ILE A 93 0.26 -0.45 -8.05
C ILE A 93 -0.34 0.92 -8.36
N ALA A 94 0.46 1.77 -8.97
CA ALA A 94 0.05 3.07 -9.45
C ALA A 94 -0.27 3.02 -10.97
N TRP A 95 -1.13 3.92 -11.44
CA TRP A 95 -1.64 3.95 -12.80
C TRP A 95 -1.41 5.31 -13.44
N GLY A 96 -1.17 5.33 -14.76
CA GLY A 96 -1.15 6.51 -15.59
C GLY A 96 -0.23 7.62 -15.06
N ARG A 97 -0.78 8.79 -14.78
CA ARG A 97 -0.03 9.94 -14.27
C ARG A 97 0.70 9.65 -12.95
N THR A 98 0.03 8.95 -12.03
CA THR A 98 0.64 8.55 -10.75
C THR A 98 1.78 7.57 -10.95
N ALA A 99 1.68 6.66 -11.92
CA ALA A 99 2.78 5.74 -12.26
C ALA A 99 4.02 6.49 -12.78
N ARG A 100 3.82 7.48 -13.66
CA ARG A 100 4.91 8.35 -14.15
C ARG A 100 5.57 9.15 -13.02
N PHE A 101 4.77 9.63 -12.08
CA PHE A 101 5.30 10.31 -10.89
C PHE A 101 6.12 9.36 -10.01
N CYS A 102 5.62 8.16 -9.74
CA CYS A 102 6.32 7.15 -8.92
C CYS A 102 7.67 6.75 -9.51
N GLN A 103 7.84 6.76 -10.82
CA GLN A 103 9.10 6.41 -11.50
C GLN A 103 10.28 7.25 -11.00
N ASN A 104 10.03 8.49 -10.60
CA ASN A 104 11.05 9.44 -10.16
C ASN A 104 11.26 9.45 -8.64
N LEU A 105 10.49 8.66 -7.89
CA LEU A 105 10.64 8.59 -6.44
C LEU A 105 11.83 7.71 -6.06
N GLU A 106 12.57 8.16 -5.06
CA GLU A 106 13.73 7.45 -4.54
C GLU A 106 13.36 6.55 -3.36
N VAL A 107 14.20 5.53 -3.12
CA VAL A 107 14.11 4.68 -1.92
C VAL A 107 14.29 5.55 -0.69
N GLY A 108 13.46 5.32 0.34
CA GLY A 108 13.45 6.14 1.56
C GLY A 108 12.47 7.32 1.51
N THR A 109 11.90 7.65 0.34
CA THR A 109 10.87 8.69 0.27
C THR A 109 9.63 8.28 1.07
N LYS A 110 9.20 9.14 1.99
CA LYS A 110 7.97 8.97 2.76
C LYS A 110 6.77 9.41 1.93
N VAL A 111 5.77 8.56 1.84
CA VAL A 111 4.57 8.83 1.05
C VAL A 111 3.31 8.47 1.82
N LYS A 112 2.23 9.19 1.53
CA LYS A 112 0.87 8.85 1.91
C LYS A 112 0.14 8.35 0.66
N ILE A 113 -0.46 7.18 0.76
CA ILE A 113 -1.26 6.55 -0.29
C ILE A 113 -2.69 6.40 0.19
N VAL A 114 -3.63 6.79 -0.64
CA VAL A 114 -5.04 6.42 -0.53
C VAL A 114 -5.38 5.55 -1.72
N GLY A 115 -5.99 4.42 -1.46
CA GLY A 115 -6.30 3.44 -2.50
C GLY A 115 -7.30 2.39 -2.05
N ARG A 116 -7.32 1.29 -2.78
CA ARG A 116 -8.20 0.15 -2.50
C ARG A 116 -7.44 -1.17 -2.63
N VAL A 117 -7.83 -2.18 -1.86
CA VAL A 117 -7.31 -3.53 -2.03
C VAL A 117 -7.87 -4.13 -3.32
N GLN A 118 -7.02 -4.76 -4.10
CA GLN A 118 -7.43 -5.51 -5.28
C GLN A 118 -6.65 -6.82 -5.40
N SER A 119 -7.18 -7.75 -6.17
CA SER A 119 -6.48 -8.94 -6.61
C SER A 119 -6.35 -8.94 -8.13
N ARG A 120 -5.30 -9.59 -8.63
CA ARG A 120 -5.13 -9.87 -10.05
C ARG A 120 -4.55 -11.26 -10.26
N MET A 121 -4.99 -11.92 -11.30
CA MET A 121 -4.37 -13.16 -11.75
C MET A 121 -3.15 -12.85 -12.63
N TYR A 122 -2.11 -13.65 -12.48
CA TYR A 122 -0.94 -13.59 -13.35
C TYR A 122 -0.36 -14.99 -13.56
N GLU A 123 0.29 -15.17 -14.67
CA GLU A 123 0.98 -16.41 -15.02
C GLU A 123 2.44 -16.31 -14.57
N LYS A 124 2.86 -17.27 -13.75
CA LYS A 124 4.27 -17.47 -13.43
C LYS A 124 4.83 -18.58 -14.31
N LYS A 125 5.79 -18.23 -15.14
CA LYS A 125 6.57 -19.22 -15.92
C LYS A 125 7.72 -19.73 -15.06
N HIS A 126 7.85 -21.03 -14.97
CA HIS A 126 8.96 -21.72 -14.30
C HIS A 126 10.08 -22.03 -15.30
N GLU A 127 11.28 -22.31 -14.79
CA GLU A 127 12.45 -22.65 -15.61
C GLU A 127 12.28 -23.94 -16.43
N ASP A 128 11.43 -24.86 -15.95
CA ASP A 128 11.05 -26.09 -16.64
C ASP A 128 10.00 -25.89 -17.75
N GLY A 129 9.60 -24.65 -18.02
CA GLY A 129 8.60 -24.28 -19.03
C GLY A 129 7.14 -24.41 -18.57
N THR A 130 6.90 -24.89 -17.36
CA THR A 130 5.53 -24.96 -16.82
C THR A 130 4.99 -23.56 -16.47
N VAL A 131 3.67 -23.40 -16.62
CA VAL A 131 2.96 -22.15 -16.31
C VAL A 131 2.02 -22.39 -15.14
N GLU A 132 2.15 -21.56 -14.11
CA GLU A 132 1.30 -21.59 -12.92
C GLU A 132 0.48 -20.30 -12.84
N ASN A 133 -0.84 -20.41 -12.76
CA ASN A 133 -1.72 -19.29 -12.49
C ASN A 133 -1.67 -18.93 -11.00
N ARG A 134 -1.37 -17.68 -10.70
CA ARG A 134 -1.31 -17.16 -9.34
C ARG A 134 -2.18 -15.92 -9.17
N VAL A 135 -2.60 -15.70 -7.93
CA VAL A 135 -3.29 -14.48 -7.53
C VAL A 135 -2.31 -13.61 -6.75
N ALA A 136 -2.15 -12.36 -7.17
CA ALA A 136 -1.47 -11.31 -6.41
C ALA A 136 -2.53 -10.43 -5.74
N TYR A 137 -2.29 -10.09 -4.49
CA TYR A 137 -3.04 -9.08 -3.75
C TYR A 137 -2.17 -7.83 -3.61
N GLU A 138 -2.76 -6.67 -3.85
CA GLU A 138 -2.04 -5.40 -3.86
C GLU A 138 -2.99 -4.24 -3.56
N VAL A 139 -2.45 -3.07 -3.25
CA VAL A 139 -3.24 -1.83 -3.14
C VAL A 139 -3.16 -1.07 -4.45
N SER A 140 -4.31 -0.89 -5.10
CA SER A 140 -4.43 0.01 -6.25
C SER A 140 -4.46 1.45 -5.76
N VAL A 141 -3.47 2.24 -6.18
CA VAL A 141 -3.28 3.63 -5.74
C VAL A 141 -4.29 4.54 -6.43
N GLY A 142 -5.12 5.21 -5.65
CA GLY A 142 -6.01 6.29 -6.11
C GLY A 142 -5.29 7.65 -6.07
N SER A 143 -4.63 7.95 -4.95
CA SER A 143 -3.77 9.12 -4.82
C SER A 143 -2.48 8.78 -4.07
N LEU A 144 -1.42 9.52 -4.36
CA LEU A 144 -0.12 9.42 -3.71
C LEU A 144 0.44 10.82 -3.50
N GLU A 145 0.87 11.09 -2.28
CA GLU A 145 1.47 12.35 -1.87
C GLU A 145 2.81 12.07 -1.19
N VAL A 146 3.83 12.88 -1.48
CA VAL A 146 5.09 12.86 -0.73
C VAL A 146 4.87 13.61 0.57
N VAL A 147 5.27 13.00 1.69
CA VAL A 147 5.20 13.59 3.02
C VAL A 147 6.57 14.15 3.37
N GLU A 148 6.68 15.47 3.48
CA GLU A 148 7.90 16.11 3.96
C GLU A 148 8.06 15.83 5.46
N GLU A 149 9.24 15.38 5.88
CA GLU A 149 9.58 15.32 7.30
C GLU A 149 9.95 16.72 7.74
N VAL A 150 9.12 17.33 8.61
CA VAL A 150 9.50 18.55 9.31
C VAL A 150 10.60 18.15 10.30
N GLU A 151 11.87 18.46 9.98
CA GLU A 151 12.94 18.36 10.95
C GLU A 151 12.59 19.29 12.12
N ASN A 152 12.19 18.72 13.25
CA ASN A 152 12.13 19.47 14.51
C ASN A 152 13.56 19.85 14.90
N SER A 153 13.94 21.07 14.54
CA SER A 153 15.19 21.71 14.97
C SER A 153 15.07 22.26 16.42
N GLU A 154 14.46 21.48 17.31
CA GLU A 154 14.46 21.77 18.75
C GLU A 154 15.26 20.69 19.47
N ASN A 155 16.59 20.83 19.53
CA ASN A 155 17.47 20.39 20.61
C ASN A 155 18.95 20.58 20.22
N LYS A 156 19.38 21.83 20.09
CA LYS A 156 20.81 22.19 20.16
C LYS A 156 20.96 23.57 20.80
N ASP A 157 20.51 23.72 22.01
CA ASP A 157 20.95 24.86 22.85
C ASP A 157 20.70 24.52 24.33
N THR A 158 21.45 23.58 24.88
CA THR A 158 21.66 23.51 26.35
C THR A 158 22.84 22.59 26.68
N GLU A 159 24.04 22.93 26.21
CA GLU A 159 25.29 22.44 26.81
C GLU A 159 26.41 23.45 26.49
N ASN A 160 26.41 24.58 27.19
CA ASN A 160 27.60 25.40 27.40
C ASN A 160 27.29 26.53 28.39
N GLN A 161 27.16 26.18 29.67
CA GLN A 161 27.42 27.10 30.77
C GLN A 161 27.52 26.30 32.06
N GLU A 162 28.73 25.81 32.35
CA GLU A 162 29.26 25.66 33.70
C GLU A 162 30.71 25.16 33.60
N ALA A 163 31.59 26.10 33.48
CA ALA A 163 32.99 25.94 33.85
C ALA A 163 33.59 27.33 34.10
N VAL A 164 33.44 27.85 35.29
CA VAL A 164 34.40 28.73 35.98
C VAL A 164 34.38 28.38 37.48
#